data_c8430b8651fb0dd1a0ab4c05bd8f0182
#
_entry.id   c8430b8651fb0dd1a0ab4c05bd8f0182
#
_cell.length_a   1.000
_cell.length_b   1.000
_cell.length_c   1.000
_cell.angle_alpha   90.00
_cell.angle_beta   90.00
_cell.angle_gamma   90.00
#
_symmetry.space_group_name_H-M   'P 1'
#
loop_
_entity.id
_entity.type
_entity.pdbx_description
1 polymer ?
#
loop_
_entity_poly.entity_id
_entity_poly.type
_entity_poly.pdbx_seq_one_letter_code
_entity_poly.pdbx_strand_id
1 'polypeptide(L)'
;MERAKVNQGIDLSAYEDVWVLGEQREGKIQPVTIELMGEGRKLADQLQKKLAVVMPGYKIESEVEKLLHYGADIVYYMSHPLLSSFSTDGYTSAFVQLIQKKKPEIVLVG
;
A
#
# COMPACT_ATOMS: atom_id res chain seq x y z
N MET A 1 0.14 -0.63 -22.31
CA MET A 1 0.07 -1.10 -21.87
C MET A 1 -0.06 -1.24 -21.85
N GLU A 2 -0.37 -1.22 -21.89
CA GLU A 2 -0.61 -1.37 -21.72
C GLU A 2 -0.77 -0.69 -21.68
N ARG A 3 -1.11 -0.05 -22.03
CA ARG A 3 -1.35 0.40 -22.00
C ARG A 3 -1.60 0.66 -22.72
N ALA A 4 -1.80 0.60 -23.23
CA ALA A 4 -2.07 0.37 -23.66
C ALA A 4 -2.43 0.33 -24.29
N LYS A 5 -2.76 0.25 -24.62
CA LYS A 5 -3.19 -0.34 -25.06
C LYS A 5 -3.68 -0.21 -24.96
N VAL A 6 -3.99 0.05 -25.08
CA VAL A 6 -4.39 -0.24 -24.84
C VAL A 6 -4.85 -0.44 -24.53
N ASN A 7 -5.48 -0.27 -24.68
CA ASN A 7 -6.06 -0.80 -24.31
C ASN A 7 -6.51 -1.56 -24.07
N GLN A 8 -7.04 -1.36 -24.49
CA GLN A 8 -7.60 -2.62 -24.70
C GLN A 8 -8.26 -3.29 -23.48
N GLY A 9 -9.55 -3.18 -23.32
CA GLY A 9 -10.24 -3.75 -22.19
C GLY A 9 -9.80 -3.23 -20.82
N ILE A 10 -8.92 -2.24 -20.78
CA ILE A 10 -8.45 -1.65 -19.53
C ILE A 10 -9.12 -0.30 -19.36
N ASP A 11 -9.90 -0.18 -18.30
CA ASP A 11 -10.54 1.08 -17.93
C ASP A 11 -9.66 1.76 -16.87
N LEU A 12 -8.82 2.67 -17.31
CA LEU A 12 -7.90 3.37 -16.40
C LEU A 12 -8.61 4.30 -15.44
N SER A 13 -9.85 4.70 -15.75
CA SER A 13 -10.61 5.53 -14.84
C SER A 13 -11.02 4.79 -13.57
N ALA A 14 -11.00 3.46 -13.60
CA ALA A 14 -11.28 2.65 -12.42
C ALA A 14 -10.09 2.53 -11.48
N TYR A 15 -8.90 2.98 -11.89
CA TYR A 15 -7.70 2.90 -11.07
C TYR A 15 -7.56 4.19 -10.28
N GLU A 16 -7.49 4.07 -8.98
CA GLU A 16 -7.44 5.22 -8.10
C GLU A 16 -6.40 5.04 -7.01
N ASP A 17 -5.95 6.19 -6.46
CA ASP A 17 -5.13 6.28 -5.26
C ASP A 17 -3.67 5.90 -5.48
N VAL A 18 -2.86 6.45 -4.62
CA VAL A 18 -1.42 6.16 -4.55
C VAL A 18 -1.22 5.27 -3.35
N TRP A 19 -0.60 4.12 -3.56
CA TRP A 19 -0.35 3.15 -2.50
C TRP A 19 1.12 3.12 -2.14
N VAL A 20 1.38 2.93 -0.86
CA VAL A 20 2.72 2.66 -0.32
C VAL A 20 2.68 1.27 0.28
N LEU A 21 3.64 0.45 -0.10
CA LEU A 21 3.81 -0.86 0.49
C LEU A 21 4.59 -0.70 1.78
N GLY A 22 3.93 -0.90 2.91
CA GLY A 22 4.54 -0.72 4.21
C GLY A 22 5.42 -1.90 4.60
N GLU A 23 6.44 -1.63 5.38
CA GLU A 23 7.34 -2.64 5.90
C GLU A 23 7.42 -2.54 7.41
N GLN A 24 7.43 -3.68 8.08
CA GLN A 24 7.62 -3.75 9.51
C GLN A 24 8.66 -4.82 9.83
N ARG A 25 9.32 -4.67 10.94
CA ARG A 25 10.23 -5.67 11.47
C ARG A 25 9.98 -5.77 12.96
N GLU A 26 9.68 -6.98 13.42
CA GLU A 26 9.37 -7.24 14.82
C GLU A 26 8.27 -6.31 15.34
N GLY A 27 7.28 -6.06 14.49
CA GLY A 27 6.14 -5.24 14.86
C GLY A 27 6.37 -3.74 14.78
N LYS A 28 7.54 -3.30 14.29
CA LYS A 28 7.86 -1.87 14.20
C LYS A 28 7.89 -1.43 12.74
N ILE A 29 7.22 -0.32 12.46
CA ILE A 29 7.23 0.27 11.12
C ILE A 29 8.65 0.72 10.81
N GLN A 30 9.13 0.36 9.62
CA GLN A 30 10.48 0.69 9.20
C GLN A 30 10.55 2.10 8.61
N PRO A 31 11.69 2.79 8.77
CA PRO A 31 11.84 4.16 8.27
C PRO A 31 11.54 4.32 6.78
N VAL A 32 11.81 3.29 5.96
CA VAL A 32 11.54 3.36 4.53
C VAL A 32 10.05 3.59 4.26
N THR A 33 9.17 3.04 5.10
CA THR A 33 7.72 3.25 4.97
C THR A 33 7.38 4.73 5.11
N ILE A 34 7.97 5.40 6.10
CA ILE A 34 7.71 6.82 6.34
C ILE A 34 8.24 7.66 5.18
N GLU A 35 9.42 7.31 4.65
CA GLU A 35 9.98 8.01 3.50
C GLU A 35 9.10 7.87 2.27
N LEU A 36 8.62 6.65 2.00
CA LEU A 36 7.72 6.41 0.88
C LEU A 36 6.39 7.13 1.06
N MET A 37 5.91 7.25 2.29
CA MET A 37 4.68 8.00 2.56
C MET A 37 4.85 9.48 2.23
N GLY A 38 6.03 10.05 2.51
CA GLY A 38 6.32 11.43 2.13
C GLY A 38 6.23 11.64 0.63
N GLU A 39 6.85 10.75 -0.13
CA GLU A 39 6.78 10.82 -1.59
C GLU A 39 5.37 10.53 -2.10
N GLY A 40 4.70 9.54 -1.51
CA GLY A 40 3.33 9.19 -1.89
C GLY A 40 2.36 10.32 -1.62
N ARG A 41 2.54 11.05 -0.52
CA ARG A 41 1.68 12.19 -0.20
C ARG A 41 1.79 13.28 -1.28
N LYS A 42 3.01 13.55 -1.74
CA LYS A 42 3.21 14.53 -2.80
C LYS A 42 2.53 14.11 -4.09
N LEU A 43 2.68 12.85 -4.47
CA LEU A 43 2.06 12.33 -5.69
C LEU A 43 0.54 12.34 -5.59
N ALA A 44 0.01 11.89 -4.45
CA ALA A 44 -1.43 11.87 -4.25
C ALA A 44 -2.03 13.26 -4.31
N ASP A 45 -1.36 14.24 -3.70
CA ASP A 45 -1.83 15.62 -3.73
C ASP A 45 -1.81 16.18 -5.15
N GLN A 46 -0.76 15.89 -5.93
CA GLN A 46 -0.67 16.33 -7.31
C GLN A 46 -1.76 15.72 -8.18
N LEU A 47 -2.10 14.46 -7.92
CA LEU A 47 -3.12 13.76 -8.68
C LEU A 47 -4.53 13.96 -8.12
N GLN A 48 -4.63 14.64 -6.98
CA GLN A 48 -5.89 14.82 -6.26
C GLN A 48 -6.51 13.46 -5.91
N LYS A 49 -5.66 12.55 -5.46
CA LYS A 49 -6.05 11.20 -5.04
C LYS A 49 -5.71 10.99 -3.57
N LYS A 50 -6.12 9.86 -3.03
CA LYS A 50 -5.82 9.51 -1.64
C LYS A 50 -4.51 8.75 -1.56
N LEU A 51 -3.88 8.83 -0.38
CA LEU A 51 -2.70 8.04 -0.07
C LEU A 51 -3.13 6.88 0.81
N ALA A 52 -2.87 5.67 0.35
CA ALA A 52 -3.15 4.46 1.11
C ALA A 52 -1.85 3.71 1.41
N VAL A 53 -1.77 3.13 2.59
CA VAL A 53 -0.63 2.30 2.98
C VAL A 53 -1.14 0.88 3.17
N VAL A 54 -0.49 -0.08 2.54
CA VAL A 54 -0.77 -1.50 2.75
C VAL A 54 0.24 -2.00 3.77
N MET A 55 -0.22 -2.38 4.94
CA MET A 55 0.66 -2.78 6.05
C MET A 55 0.37 -4.23 6.45
N PRO A 56 1.30 -5.14 6.17
CA PRO A 56 1.19 -6.51 6.65
C PRO A 56 1.76 -6.62 8.07
N GLY A 57 1.16 -7.45 8.88
CA GLY A 57 1.67 -7.68 10.22
C GLY A 57 0.69 -8.47 11.07
N TYR A 58 1.00 -8.56 12.36
CA TYR A 58 0.14 -9.25 13.30
C TYR A 58 0.24 -8.57 14.66
N LYS A 59 -0.90 -8.18 15.20
CA LYS A 59 -0.98 -7.49 16.49
C LYS A 59 -0.15 -6.21 16.52
N ILE A 60 -0.25 -5.42 15.43
CA ILE A 60 0.49 -4.15 15.34
C ILE A 60 -0.48 -2.97 15.19
N GLU A 61 -1.66 -3.05 15.78
CA GLU A 61 -2.68 -2.01 15.65
C GLU A 61 -2.19 -0.62 16.03
N SER A 62 -1.40 -0.53 17.09
CA SER A 62 -0.87 0.77 17.52
C SER A 62 0.11 1.36 16.51
N GLU A 63 0.87 0.52 15.81
CA GLU A 63 1.75 0.98 14.74
C GLU A 63 0.95 1.41 13.52
N VAL A 64 -0.12 0.68 13.21
CA VAL A 64 -1.00 1.02 12.09
C VAL A 64 -1.62 2.40 12.32
N GLU A 65 -2.05 2.72 13.54
CA GLU A 65 -2.60 4.04 13.85
C GLU A 65 -1.61 5.15 13.58
N LYS A 66 -0.32 4.91 13.82
CA LYS A 66 0.70 5.92 13.54
C LYS A 66 0.74 6.31 12.08
N LEU A 67 0.43 5.38 11.18
CA LEU A 67 0.42 5.66 9.74
C LEU A 67 -0.63 6.71 9.38
N LEU A 68 -1.78 6.68 10.04
CA LEU A 68 -2.80 7.69 9.84
C LEU A 68 -2.32 9.06 10.30
N HIS A 69 -1.59 9.11 11.40
CA HIS A 69 -1.02 10.36 11.91
C HIS A 69 0.08 10.89 11.00
N TYR A 70 0.78 10.02 10.28
CA TYR A 70 1.81 10.44 9.35
C TYR A 70 1.26 10.88 7.99
N GLY A 71 -0.04 10.85 7.79
CA GLY A 71 -0.66 11.40 6.60
C GLY A 71 -1.34 10.42 5.66
N ALA A 72 -1.44 9.15 6.03
CA ALA A 72 -2.20 8.20 5.23
C ALA A 72 -3.69 8.51 5.35
N ASP A 73 -4.38 8.49 4.23
CA ASP A 73 -5.84 8.63 4.22
C ASP A 73 -6.50 7.29 4.51
N ILE A 74 -5.86 6.20 4.07
CA ILE A 74 -6.39 4.85 4.21
C ILE A 74 -5.23 3.93 4.61
N VAL A 75 -5.49 2.98 5.50
CA VAL A 75 -4.54 1.91 5.79
C VAL A 75 -5.24 0.58 5.57
N TYR A 76 -4.69 -0.22 4.67
CA TYR A 76 -5.13 -1.59 4.47
C TYR A 76 -4.25 -2.48 5.34
N TYR A 77 -4.75 -2.83 6.50
CA TYR A 77 -4.00 -3.64 7.46
C TYR A 77 -4.26 -5.12 7.19
N MET A 78 -3.24 -5.80 6.70
CA MET A 78 -3.32 -7.24 6.42
C MET A 78 -2.81 -7.98 7.67
N SER A 79 -3.74 -8.37 8.55
CA SER A 79 -3.41 -8.98 9.82
C SER A 79 -3.54 -10.49 9.76
N HIS A 80 -2.42 -11.18 10.03
CA HIS A 80 -2.40 -12.63 10.10
C HIS A 80 -1.18 -13.08 10.90
N PRO A 81 -1.32 -14.15 11.73
CA PRO A 81 -0.17 -14.62 12.52
C PRO A 81 1.08 -14.91 11.70
N LEU A 82 0.92 -15.38 10.46
CA LEU A 82 2.06 -15.69 9.59
C LEU A 82 2.77 -14.43 9.12
N LEU A 83 2.18 -13.25 9.31
CA LEU A 83 2.79 -11.98 8.92
C LEU A 83 3.51 -11.31 10.08
N SER A 84 3.62 -11.97 11.24
CA SER A 84 4.40 -11.46 12.36
C SER A 84 5.88 -11.43 12.00
N SER A 85 6.33 -12.38 11.18
CA SER A 85 7.63 -12.34 10.56
C SER A 85 7.40 -12.25 9.05
N PHE A 86 8.35 -11.68 8.35
CA PHE A 86 8.18 -11.47 6.91
C PHE A 86 8.15 -12.82 6.18
N SER A 87 7.03 -13.08 5.51
CA SER A 87 6.88 -14.27 4.65
C SER A 87 6.53 -13.78 3.25
N THR A 88 7.47 -13.92 2.33
CA THR A 88 7.31 -13.41 0.98
C THR A 88 6.12 -14.04 0.27
N ASP A 89 5.99 -15.35 0.35
CA ASP A 89 4.97 -16.06 -0.44
C ASP A 89 3.55 -15.69 -0.02
N GLY A 90 3.24 -15.80 1.27
CA GLY A 90 1.91 -15.49 1.77
C GLY A 90 1.55 -14.03 1.57
N TYR A 91 2.51 -13.15 1.80
CA TYR A 91 2.30 -11.72 1.66
C TYR A 91 2.05 -11.33 0.20
N THR A 92 2.85 -11.86 -0.72
CA THR A 92 2.72 -11.54 -2.14
C THR A 92 1.35 -11.92 -2.67
N SER A 93 0.86 -13.11 -2.31
CA SER A 93 -0.46 -13.56 -2.75
C SER A 93 -1.56 -12.63 -2.26
N ALA A 94 -1.54 -12.27 -0.98
CA ALA A 94 -2.55 -11.39 -0.41
C ALA A 94 -2.49 -9.99 -1.05
N PHE A 95 -1.27 -9.49 -1.28
CA PHE A 95 -1.08 -8.18 -1.87
C PHE A 95 -1.59 -8.13 -3.31
N VAL A 96 -1.31 -9.17 -4.10
CA VAL A 96 -1.79 -9.25 -5.48
C VAL A 96 -3.32 -9.25 -5.51
N GLN A 97 -3.96 -10.01 -4.63
CA GLN A 97 -5.43 -10.03 -4.56
C GLN A 97 -5.98 -8.65 -4.22
N LEU A 98 -5.33 -7.94 -3.30
CA LEU A 98 -5.78 -6.61 -2.91
C LEU A 98 -5.64 -5.62 -4.08
N ILE A 99 -4.53 -5.68 -4.82
CA ILE A 99 -4.33 -4.85 -6.00
C ILE A 99 -5.43 -5.10 -7.03
N GLN A 100 -5.73 -6.36 -7.30
CA GLN A 100 -6.74 -6.72 -8.28
C GLN A 100 -8.12 -6.20 -7.88
N LYS A 101 -8.42 -6.21 -6.59
CA LYS A 101 -9.71 -5.79 -6.08
C LYS A 101 -9.84 -4.27 -6.02
N LYS A 102 -8.79 -3.57 -5.59
CA LYS A 102 -8.84 -2.13 -5.31
C LYS A 102 -8.24 -1.25 -6.40
N LYS A 103 -7.41 -1.81 -7.26
CA LYS A 103 -6.87 -1.13 -8.45
C LYS A 103 -6.19 0.20 -8.15
N PRO A 104 -5.03 0.19 -7.46
CA PRO A 104 -4.29 1.44 -7.24
C PRO A 104 -3.72 1.98 -8.54
N GLU A 105 -3.58 3.30 -8.63
CA GLU A 105 -2.99 3.94 -9.78
C GLU A 105 -1.47 3.83 -9.75
N ILE A 106 -0.88 4.03 -8.59
CA ILE A 106 0.57 3.96 -8.37
C ILE A 106 0.84 3.18 -7.09
N VAL A 107 1.87 2.33 -7.12
CA VAL A 107 2.33 1.61 -5.93
C VAL A 107 3.80 1.92 -5.72
N LEU A 108 4.16 2.45 -4.55
CA LEU A 108 5.53 2.74 -4.16
C LEU A 108 6.04 1.64 -3.24
N VAL A 109 7.22 1.12 -3.57
CA VAL A 109 7.84 0.02 -2.84
C VAL A 109 9.29 0.39 -2.51
N GLY A 110 9.69 0.04 -1.31
CA GLY A 110 11.07 0.26 -0.88
C GLY A 110 12.04 -0.81 -1.34
#